data_3810872a7700c22a794a5225010294ed
#
_entry.id   3810872a7700c22a794a5225010294ed
#
_cell.length_a   1.000
_cell.length_b   1.000
_cell.length_c   1.000
_cell.angle_alpha   90.00
_cell.angle_beta   90.00
_cell.angle_gamma   90.00
#
_symmetry.space_group_name_H-M   'P 1'
#
loop_
_entity.id
_entity.type
_entity.pdbx_description
1 polymer ?
#
loop_
_entity_poly.entity_id
_entity_poly.type
_entity_poly.pdbx_seq_one_letter_code
_entity_poly.pdbx_strand_id
1 'polypeptide(L)'
;SNSEYHLFGNLVEFISLDQPQKIRGRKRDLLFVNEGNELYYEDMQQLLFRTQDRIILDFNPSDEYHWIYDKLIPRDDCVFYKTTYLDNPFIEASIRSEIERLRDTDEQYWQIYGLGERAASRSTIFKYVEVNQIPQLAELIAYGMDFGYTNDPTTFVSVYSQGHNLYIQEHLYRTQMNTSDINNFLKQLNLTSKPIYADSAEPRLISELRAMGHNIFSSIKGKDSINAGIDLLKRYKIHILSTSTNAISEFRNYKW
;
A
#
# COMPACT_ATOMS: atom_id res chain seq x y z
N SER A 1 11.84 -14.34 19.38
CA SER A 1 13.04 -15.19 19.42
C SER A 1 13.38 -15.58 18.01
N ASN A 2 14.62 -15.34 17.58
CA ASN A 2 15.07 -15.86 16.29
C ASN A 2 15.27 -17.37 16.45
N SER A 3 14.70 -18.16 15.55
CA SER A 3 14.99 -19.58 15.47
C SER A 3 16.24 -19.76 14.60
N GLU A 4 17.31 -20.27 15.19
CA GLU A 4 18.60 -20.52 14.54
C GLU A 4 18.84 -22.03 14.48
N TYR A 5 19.29 -22.50 13.32
CA TYR A 5 19.60 -23.90 13.08
C TYR A 5 20.95 -24.01 12.39
N HIS A 6 21.78 -24.94 12.85
CA HIS A 6 23.03 -25.31 12.19
C HIS A 6 22.80 -26.54 11.31
N LEU A 7 22.95 -26.37 10.00
CA LEU A 7 22.71 -27.42 9.04
C LEU A 7 23.89 -27.54 8.07
N PHE A 8 24.57 -28.68 8.07
CA PHE A 8 25.73 -28.97 7.20
C PHE A 8 26.82 -27.87 7.22
N GLY A 9 27.10 -27.31 8.42
CA GLY A 9 28.10 -26.25 8.59
C GLY A 9 27.59 -24.84 8.27
N ASN A 10 26.34 -24.68 7.87
CA ASN A 10 25.71 -23.40 7.59
C ASN A 10 24.79 -22.99 8.76
N LEU A 11 24.66 -21.69 8.98
CA LEU A 11 23.68 -21.11 9.89
C LEU A 11 22.41 -20.76 9.09
N VAL A 12 21.27 -21.29 9.51
CA VAL A 12 19.95 -20.96 8.99
C VAL A 12 19.17 -20.21 10.05
N GLU A 13 18.76 -19.00 9.75
CA GLU A 13 17.98 -18.16 10.66
C GLU A 13 16.59 -17.91 10.07
N PHE A 14 15.56 -18.10 10.89
CA PHE A 14 14.19 -17.66 10.57
C PHE A 14 13.92 -16.31 11.22
N ILE A 15 13.58 -15.32 10.43
CA ILE A 15 13.39 -13.94 10.87
C ILE A 15 11.96 -13.52 10.51
N SER A 16 11.19 -13.07 11.51
CA SER A 16 9.93 -12.38 11.26
C SER A 16 10.18 -10.90 11.01
N LEU A 17 9.48 -10.33 10.04
CA LEU A 17 9.63 -8.93 9.60
C LEU A 17 8.68 -7.96 10.31
N ASP A 18 8.04 -8.40 11.38
CA ASP A 18 7.23 -7.58 12.28
C ASP A 18 7.97 -6.37 12.89
N GLN A 19 9.31 -6.42 12.86
CA GLN A 19 10.18 -5.36 13.36
C GLN A 19 11.29 -5.03 12.35
N PRO A 20 11.19 -3.94 11.59
CA PRO A 20 12.19 -3.56 10.58
C PRO A 20 13.63 -3.45 11.11
N GLN A 21 13.80 -3.21 12.41
CA GLN A 21 15.11 -3.13 13.03
C GLN A 21 15.87 -4.47 13.05
N LYS A 22 15.16 -5.60 13.03
CA LYS A 22 15.78 -6.94 13.02
C LYS A 22 16.51 -7.25 11.71
N ILE A 23 16.12 -6.56 10.63
CA ILE A 23 16.72 -6.74 9.29
C ILE A 23 18.07 -6.02 9.19
N ARG A 24 18.26 -4.94 9.98
CA ARG A 24 19.44 -4.08 9.91
C ARG A 24 20.63 -4.74 10.58
N GLY A 25 21.78 -4.75 9.90
CA GLY A 25 23.07 -5.16 10.49
C GLY A 25 23.51 -6.60 10.20
N ARG A 26 22.69 -7.46 9.62
CA ARG A 26 23.04 -8.86 9.31
C ARG A 26 23.33 -9.05 7.83
N LYS A 27 24.54 -9.49 7.49
CA LYS A 27 24.90 -9.95 6.14
C LYS A 27 24.54 -11.43 6.01
N ARG A 28 24.16 -11.86 4.82
CA ARG A 28 23.86 -13.24 4.50
C ARG A 28 24.29 -13.58 3.07
N ASP A 29 24.54 -14.85 2.82
CA ASP A 29 24.87 -15.32 1.48
C ASP A 29 23.60 -15.58 0.69
N LEU A 30 22.62 -16.26 1.28
CA LEU A 30 21.35 -16.62 0.67
C LEU A 30 20.19 -16.10 1.50
N LEU A 31 19.17 -15.58 0.82
CA LEU A 31 17.90 -15.14 1.41
C LEU A 31 16.74 -15.88 0.73
N PHE A 32 15.85 -16.44 1.53
CA PHE A 32 14.53 -16.89 1.08
C PHE A 32 13.46 -16.00 1.72
N VAL A 33 12.62 -15.39 0.90
CA VAL A 33 11.49 -14.55 1.31
C VAL A 33 10.21 -15.30 0.99
N ASN A 34 9.51 -15.74 2.01
CA ASN A 34 8.20 -16.37 1.88
C ASN A 34 7.12 -15.28 1.88
N GLU A 35 6.16 -15.39 0.96
CA GLU A 35 5.06 -14.44 0.80
C GLU A 35 5.55 -12.98 0.63
N GLY A 36 6.42 -12.77 -0.35
CA GLY A 36 7.07 -11.48 -0.61
C GLY A 36 6.11 -10.33 -0.91
N ASN A 37 4.85 -10.62 -1.25
CA ASN A 37 3.79 -9.62 -1.40
C ASN A 37 3.34 -8.98 -0.07
N GLU A 38 3.70 -9.57 1.07
CA GLU A 38 3.47 -8.99 2.40
C GLU A 38 4.53 -7.92 2.78
N LEU A 39 5.62 -7.79 1.99
CA LEU A 39 6.71 -6.88 2.28
C LEU A 39 6.53 -5.51 1.64
N TYR A 40 6.88 -4.47 2.38
CA TYR A 40 7.11 -3.15 1.78
C TYR A 40 8.39 -3.15 0.93
N TYR A 41 8.40 -2.35 -0.12
CA TYR A 41 9.57 -2.27 -1.02
C TYR A 41 10.84 -1.79 -0.31
N GLU A 42 10.71 -0.88 0.66
CA GLU A 42 11.80 -0.35 1.47
C GLU A 42 12.48 -1.45 2.29
N ASP A 43 11.71 -2.37 2.85
CA ASP A 43 12.24 -3.51 3.60
C ASP A 43 12.96 -4.48 2.67
N MET A 44 12.37 -4.75 1.50
CA MET A 44 13.03 -5.56 0.48
C MET A 44 14.35 -4.94 0.01
N GLN A 45 14.44 -3.63 -0.17
CA GLN A 45 15.71 -2.95 -0.48
C GLN A 45 16.77 -3.17 0.60
N GLN A 46 16.39 -3.11 1.89
CA GLN A 46 17.31 -3.38 2.99
C GLN A 46 17.81 -4.83 2.98
N LEU A 47 16.97 -5.77 2.59
CA LEU A 47 17.34 -7.18 2.43
C LEU A 47 18.28 -7.39 1.24
N LEU A 48 18.00 -6.76 0.09
CA LEU A 48 18.83 -6.78 -1.12
C LEU A 48 20.27 -6.34 -0.84
N PHE A 49 20.43 -5.19 -0.16
CA PHE A 49 21.77 -4.63 0.13
C PHE A 49 22.63 -5.49 1.07
N ARG A 50 22.04 -6.47 1.73
CA ARG A 50 22.71 -7.30 2.74
C ARG A 50 22.80 -8.77 2.36
N THR A 51 22.35 -9.13 1.17
CA THR A 51 22.44 -10.49 0.61
C THR A 51 23.51 -10.51 -0.46
N GLN A 52 24.48 -11.42 -0.35
CA GLN A 52 25.70 -11.40 -1.19
C GLN A 52 25.56 -12.25 -2.45
N ASP A 53 24.91 -13.43 -2.37
CA ASP A 53 24.87 -14.39 -3.48
C ASP A 53 23.50 -14.43 -4.15
N ARG A 54 22.47 -14.89 -3.44
CA ARG A 54 21.18 -15.16 -4.08
C ARG A 54 19.99 -14.81 -3.19
N ILE A 55 18.94 -14.32 -3.84
CA ILE A 55 17.63 -14.11 -3.23
C ILE A 55 16.61 -14.95 -3.97
N ILE A 56 15.82 -15.70 -3.20
CA ILE A 56 14.67 -16.45 -3.68
C ILE A 56 13.46 -15.84 -2.99
N LEU A 57 12.43 -15.50 -3.75
CA LEU A 57 11.21 -14.91 -3.24
C LEU A 57 10.03 -15.64 -3.85
N ASP A 58 9.08 -16.05 -3.02
CA ASP A 58 7.79 -16.51 -3.49
C ASP A 58 6.67 -15.52 -3.17
N PHE A 59 5.61 -15.56 -3.92
CA PHE A 59 4.41 -14.77 -3.68
C PHE A 59 3.20 -15.32 -4.44
N ASN A 60 2.02 -15.07 -3.92
CA ASN A 60 0.77 -15.27 -4.65
C ASN A 60 0.42 -13.98 -5.41
N PRO A 61 -0.01 -14.07 -6.68
CA PRO A 61 -0.28 -12.90 -7.51
C PRO A 61 -1.65 -12.26 -7.18
N SER A 62 -1.91 -12.07 -5.89
CA SER A 62 -3.18 -11.55 -5.34
C SER A 62 -3.41 -10.06 -5.59
N ASP A 63 -2.34 -9.33 -5.90
CA ASP A 63 -2.37 -7.89 -6.14
C ASP A 63 -2.22 -7.57 -7.62
N GLU A 64 -3.09 -6.68 -8.12
CA GLU A 64 -2.97 -6.18 -9.49
C GLU A 64 -1.73 -5.29 -9.67
N TYR A 65 -1.43 -4.49 -8.64
CA TYR A 65 -0.28 -3.57 -8.61
C TYR A 65 0.58 -3.87 -7.40
N HIS A 66 1.84 -4.21 -7.64
CA HIS A 66 2.79 -4.48 -6.58
C HIS A 66 4.23 -4.21 -7.06
N TRP A 67 5.12 -3.77 -6.15
CA TRP A 67 6.51 -3.47 -6.47
C TRP A 67 7.28 -4.68 -7.07
N ILE A 68 6.86 -5.91 -6.77
CA ILE A 68 7.44 -7.12 -7.36
C ILE A 68 7.32 -7.07 -8.88
N TYR A 69 6.15 -6.69 -9.42
CA TYR A 69 5.92 -6.61 -10.86
C TYR A 69 6.64 -5.43 -11.52
N ASP A 70 6.67 -4.29 -10.84
CA ASP A 70 7.11 -3.04 -11.44
C ASP A 70 8.62 -2.79 -11.25
N LYS A 71 9.22 -3.35 -10.17
CA LYS A 71 10.59 -3.04 -9.77
C LYS A 71 11.50 -4.26 -9.65
N LEU A 72 10.97 -5.47 -9.41
CA LEU A 72 11.78 -6.68 -9.24
C LEU A 72 11.83 -7.53 -10.51
N ILE A 73 10.68 -7.95 -11.02
CA ILE A 73 10.60 -8.84 -12.21
C ILE A 73 11.27 -8.21 -13.45
N PRO A 74 11.18 -6.89 -13.72
CA PRO A 74 11.80 -6.28 -14.90
C PRO A 74 13.33 -6.17 -14.85
N ARG A 75 13.99 -6.56 -13.75
CA ARG A 75 15.45 -6.50 -13.63
C ARG A 75 16.12 -7.57 -14.48
N ASP A 76 17.25 -7.23 -15.09
CA ASP A 76 18.04 -8.15 -15.91
C ASP A 76 18.63 -9.33 -15.13
N ASP A 77 18.81 -9.16 -13.79
CA ASP A 77 19.32 -10.18 -12.87
C ASP A 77 18.21 -10.97 -12.15
N CYS A 78 16.95 -10.80 -12.56
CA CYS A 78 15.80 -11.52 -12.03
C CYS A 78 15.36 -12.62 -12.99
N VAL A 79 15.17 -13.83 -12.46
CA VAL A 79 14.53 -14.94 -13.18
C VAL A 79 13.19 -15.22 -12.52
N PHE A 80 12.11 -15.09 -13.29
CA PHE A 80 10.76 -15.31 -12.82
C PHE A 80 10.23 -16.68 -13.27
N TYR A 81 9.73 -17.46 -12.33
CA TYR A 81 9.06 -18.73 -12.56
C TYR A 81 7.61 -18.65 -12.08
N LYS A 82 6.68 -19.03 -12.94
CA LYS A 82 5.29 -19.25 -12.55
C LYS A 82 5.07 -20.76 -12.37
N THR A 83 4.59 -21.15 -11.20
CA THR A 83 4.20 -22.54 -10.90
C THR A 83 2.75 -22.58 -10.45
N THR A 84 2.07 -23.67 -10.73
CA THR A 84 0.68 -23.91 -10.37
C THR A 84 0.54 -25.27 -9.71
N TYR A 85 -0.66 -25.60 -9.22
CA TYR A 85 -0.96 -26.92 -8.69
C TYR A 85 -0.74 -28.04 -9.74
N LEU A 86 -0.81 -27.72 -11.02
CA LEU A 86 -0.58 -28.67 -12.12
C LEU A 86 0.88 -29.10 -12.24
N ASP A 87 1.80 -28.26 -11.78
CA ASP A 87 3.24 -28.52 -11.79
C ASP A 87 3.68 -29.39 -10.61
N ASN A 88 2.78 -29.63 -9.63
CA ASN A 88 3.07 -30.46 -8.48
C ASN A 88 2.58 -31.91 -8.69
N PRO A 89 3.49 -32.86 -9.02
CA PRO A 89 3.10 -34.26 -9.26
C PRO A 89 2.66 -34.99 -7.98
N PHE A 90 2.88 -34.42 -6.81
CA PHE A 90 2.58 -35.02 -5.50
C PHE A 90 1.33 -34.42 -4.84
N ILE A 91 0.60 -33.55 -5.53
CA ILE A 91 -0.61 -32.96 -4.95
C ILE A 91 -1.66 -34.01 -4.68
N GLU A 92 -2.23 -33.99 -3.47
CA GLU A 92 -3.31 -34.89 -3.11
C GLU A 92 -4.58 -34.61 -3.92
N ALA A 93 -5.32 -35.68 -4.28
CA ALA A 93 -6.53 -35.55 -5.08
C ALA A 93 -7.61 -34.67 -4.44
N SER A 94 -7.71 -34.67 -3.11
CA SER A 94 -8.62 -33.82 -2.34
C SER A 94 -8.28 -32.34 -2.50
N ILE A 95 -7.01 -31.97 -2.38
CA ILE A 95 -6.53 -30.59 -2.53
C ILE A 95 -6.73 -30.13 -3.98
N ARG A 96 -6.38 -30.98 -4.93
CA ARG A 96 -6.60 -30.70 -6.35
C ARG A 96 -8.08 -30.44 -6.66
N SER A 97 -8.99 -31.26 -6.14
CA SER A 97 -10.43 -31.08 -6.34
C SER A 97 -10.95 -29.78 -5.74
N GLU A 98 -10.44 -29.37 -4.58
CA GLU A 98 -10.83 -28.09 -3.96
C GLU A 98 -10.33 -26.89 -4.79
N ILE A 99 -9.11 -26.95 -5.29
CA ILE A 99 -8.60 -25.90 -6.17
C ILE A 99 -9.42 -25.84 -7.48
N GLU A 100 -9.73 -26.98 -8.10
CA GLU A 100 -10.52 -27.04 -9.34
C GLU A 100 -11.97 -26.59 -9.15
N ARG A 101 -12.54 -26.77 -7.94
CA ARG A 101 -13.87 -26.26 -7.60
C ARG A 101 -13.96 -24.75 -7.62
N LEU A 102 -12.85 -24.03 -7.36
CA LEU A 102 -12.81 -22.58 -7.41
C LEU A 102 -13.18 -22.04 -8.79
N ARG A 103 -12.87 -22.77 -9.85
CA ARG A 103 -13.20 -22.37 -11.24
C ARG A 103 -14.69 -22.05 -11.41
N ASP A 104 -15.56 -22.79 -10.72
CA ASP A 104 -17.01 -22.65 -10.85
C ASP A 104 -17.63 -21.82 -9.73
N THR A 105 -16.91 -21.62 -8.62
CA THR A 105 -17.42 -20.93 -7.42
C THR A 105 -16.82 -19.55 -7.20
N ASP A 106 -15.54 -19.35 -7.60
CA ASP A 106 -14.84 -18.08 -7.43
C ASP A 106 -13.75 -17.93 -8.51
N GLU A 107 -14.13 -17.36 -9.65
CA GLU A 107 -13.25 -17.19 -10.80
C GLU A 107 -11.96 -16.41 -10.45
N GLN A 108 -12.05 -15.41 -9.54
CA GLN A 108 -10.89 -14.61 -9.16
C GLN A 108 -9.88 -15.43 -8.35
N TYR A 109 -10.37 -16.19 -7.35
CA TYR A 109 -9.53 -17.12 -6.60
C TYR A 109 -8.94 -18.20 -7.49
N TRP A 110 -9.71 -18.69 -8.47
CA TRP A 110 -9.21 -19.62 -9.47
C TRP A 110 -8.05 -19.05 -10.30
N GLN A 111 -8.19 -17.82 -10.78
CA GLN A 111 -7.12 -17.15 -11.54
C GLN A 111 -5.85 -17.01 -10.71
N ILE A 112 -5.97 -16.58 -9.45
CA ILE A 112 -4.82 -16.35 -8.56
C ILE A 112 -4.19 -17.66 -8.11
N TYR A 113 -4.97 -18.52 -7.43
CA TYR A 113 -4.46 -19.69 -6.73
C TYR A 113 -4.46 -20.97 -7.58
N GLY A 114 -5.32 -21.04 -8.58
CA GLY A 114 -5.35 -22.16 -9.53
C GLY A 114 -4.40 -21.95 -10.72
N LEU A 115 -4.47 -20.79 -11.36
CA LEU A 115 -3.71 -20.52 -12.57
C LEU A 115 -2.42 -19.71 -12.34
N GLY A 116 -2.20 -19.19 -11.13
CA GLY A 116 -1.08 -18.31 -10.83
C GLY A 116 -1.07 -17.05 -11.70
N GLU A 117 -2.24 -16.55 -12.06
CA GLU A 117 -2.40 -15.36 -12.86
C GLU A 117 -2.57 -14.13 -11.98
N ARG A 118 -1.99 -13.02 -12.41
CA ARG A 118 -2.13 -11.73 -11.72
C ARG A 118 -3.60 -11.36 -11.65
N ALA A 119 -4.08 -11.06 -10.45
CA ALA A 119 -5.47 -10.65 -10.24
C ALA A 119 -5.79 -9.45 -11.13
N ALA A 120 -6.80 -9.59 -11.98
CA ALA A 120 -7.39 -8.44 -12.63
C ALA A 120 -8.34 -7.78 -11.63
N SER A 121 -8.13 -6.51 -11.32
CA SER A 121 -8.93 -5.81 -10.33
C SER A 121 -10.38 -5.65 -10.80
N ARG A 122 -11.21 -6.64 -10.49
CA ARG A 122 -12.67 -6.45 -10.44
C ARG A 122 -13.13 -5.85 -9.10
N SER A 123 -12.23 -5.75 -8.13
CA SER A 123 -12.54 -5.41 -6.73
C SER A 123 -12.04 -4.03 -6.28
N THR A 124 -11.38 -3.24 -7.13
CA THR A 124 -11.07 -1.86 -6.77
C THR A 124 -12.35 -1.08 -6.51
N ILE A 125 -12.45 -0.54 -5.30
CA ILE A 125 -13.62 0.21 -4.86
C ILE A 125 -13.82 1.46 -5.71
N PHE A 126 -12.74 2.10 -6.12
CA PHE A 126 -12.76 3.35 -6.89
C PHE A 126 -12.12 3.22 -8.25
N LYS A 127 -12.80 3.77 -9.26
CA LYS A 127 -12.20 4.05 -10.56
C LYS A 127 -11.72 5.50 -10.57
N TYR A 128 -10.54 5.75 -11.12
CA TYR A 128 -9.99 7.10 -11.25
C TYR A 128 -9.32 7.32 -12.61
N VAL A 129 -9.03 8.57 -12.92
CA VAL A 129 -8.30 8.99 -14.12
C VAL A 129 -7.10 9.80 -13.68
N GLU A 130 -5.93 9.49 -14.21
CA GLU A 130 -4.72 10.30 -13.98
C GLU A 130 -4.78 11.56 -14.85
N VAL A 131 -4.44 12.71 -14.24
CA VAL A 131 -4.44 14.00 -14.92
C VAL A 131 -3.12 14.73 -14.63
N ASN A 132 -2.66 15.53 -15.61
CA ASN A 132 -1.39 16.26 -15.44
C ASN A 132 -1.58 17.60 -14.72
N GLN A 133 -2.79 18.13 -14.65
CA GLN A 133 -3.09 19.40 -13.98
C GLN A 133 -4.54 19.43 -13.47
N ILE A 134 -4.75 20.21 -12.42
CA ILE A 134 -6.09 20.51 -11.91
C ILE A 134 -6.67 21.63 -12.78
N PRO A 135 -7.93 21.49 -13.27
CA PRO A 135 -8.57 22.55 -14.06
C PRO A 135 -8.69 23.86 -13.27
N GLN A 136 -8.49 24.99 -13.94
CA GLN A 136 -8.56 26.32 -13.30
C GLN A 136 -9.91 26.63 -12.65
N LEU A 137 -10.99 26.04 -13.17
CA LEU A 137 -12.33 26.20 -12.63
C LEU A 137 -12.68 25.22 -11.49
N ALA A 138 -11.78 24.33 -11.14
CA ALA A 138 -11.98 23.43 -10.02
C ALA A 138 -11.70 24.19 -8.70
N GLU A 139 -12.71 24.18 -7.81
CA GLU A 139 -12.62 24.85 -6.52
C GLU A 139 -12.05 23.91 -5.48
N LEU A 140 -11.05 24.38 -4.70
CA LEU A 140 -10.59 23.67 -3.53
C LEU A 140 -11.71 23.61 -2.50
N ILE A 141 -12.10 22.40 -2.09
CA ILE A 141 -13.19 22.20 -1.12
C ILE A 141 -12.70 21.87 0.28
N ALA A 142 -11.64 21.07 0.40
CA ALA A 142 -11.06 20.66 1.67
C ALA A 142 -9.65 20.10 1.49
N TYR A 143 -8.99 19.89 2.61
CA TYR A 143 -7.79 19.09 2.73
C TYR A 143 -8.08 17.82 3.53
N GLY A 144 -7.40 16.72 3.20
CA GLY A 144 -7.40 15.48 3.95
C GLY A 144 -6.04 15.23 4.59
N MET A 145 -6.04 14.73 5.81
CA MET A 145 -4.82 14.36 6.53
C MET A 145 -5.02 13.02 7.23
N ASP A 146 -4.03 12.16 7.12
CA ASP A 146 -3.91 10.98 7.95
C ASP A 146 -2.59 11.02 8.72
N PHE A 147 -2.62 10.60 9.98
CA PHE A 147 -1.47 10.63 10.86
C PHE A 147 -0.87 9.24 10.96
N GLY A 148 0.37 9.10 10.53
CA GLY A 148 1.19 7.93 10.76
C GLY A 148 2.53 8.32 11.40
N TYR A 149 3.25 7.35 11.95
CA TYR A 149 4.56 7.63 12.55
C TYR A 149 5.61 6.60 12.13
N THR A 150 5.55 5.38 12.64
CA THR A 150 6.63 4.41 12.46
C THR A 150 6.58 3.68 11.12
N ASN A 151 5.47 3.01 10.84
CA ASN A 151 5.28 2.20 9.63
C ASN A 151 4.34 2.89 8.65
N ASP A 152 3.31 3.53 9.17
CA ASP A 152 2.34 4.28 8.37
C ASP A 152 2.84 5.71 8.14
N PRO A 153 2.74 6.23 6.92
CA PRO A 153 3.12 7.61 6.64
C PRO A 153 2.08 8.60 7.15
N THR A 154 2.54 9.79 7.55
CA THR A 154 1.66 10.95 7.61
C THR A 154 1.40 11.41 6.17
N THR A 155 0.12 11.56 5.82
CA THR A 155 -0.29 11.96 4.49
C THR A 155 -1.06 13.28 4.51
N PHE A 156 -0.97 14.04 3.41
CA PHE A 156 -1.72 15.27 3.23
C PHE A 156 -2.09 15.48 1.77
N VAL A 157 -3.38 15.66 1.53
CA VAL A 157 -3.94 15.85 0.18
C VAL A 157 -4.84 17.08 0.14
N SER A 158 -4.94 17.71 -1.03
CA SER A 158 -6.00 18.66 -1.34
C SER A 158 -7.04 18.02 -2.25
N VAL A 159 -8.29 18.38 -2.03
CA VAL A 159 -9.44 17.89 -2.79
C VAL A 159 -10.15 19.09 -3.43
N TYR A 160 -10.26 19.05 -4.76
CA TYR A 160 -10.94 20.06 -5.55
C TYR A 160 -12.19 19.47 -6.17
N SER A 161 -13.20 20.30 -6.42
CA SER A 161 -14.46 19.90 -7.05
C SER A 161 -14.81 20.78 -8.24
N GLN A 162 -15.31 20.15 -9.30
CA GLN A 162 -15.93 20.83 -10.44
C GLN A 162 -17.09 19.98 -10.94
N GLY A 163 -18.31 20.37 -10.59
CA GLY A 163 -19.51 19.59 -10.87
C GLY A 163 -19.45 18.19 -10.26
N HIS A 164 -19.54 17.15 -11.07
CA HIS A 164 -19.41 15.74 -10.62
C HIS A 164 -17.97 15.21 -10.64
N ASN A 165 -16.96 16.07 -10.81
CA ASN A 165 -15.56 15.66 -10.80
C ASN A 165 -14.91 16.08 -9.50
N LEU A 166 -14.12 15.17 -8.91
CA LEU A 166 -13.20 15.43 -7.82
C LEU A 166 -11.78 15.30 -8.34
N TYR A 167 -10.90 16.21 -7.92
CA TYR A 167 -9.48 16.19 -8.25
C TYR A 167 -8.68 16.12 -6.96
N ILE A 168 -7.75 15.20 -6.90
CA ILE A 168 -6.92 14.92 -5.72
C ILE A 168 -5.46 15.23 -6.07
N GLN A 169 -4.82 16.00 -5.20
CA GLN A 169 -3.40 16.29 -5.25
C GLN A 169 -2.76 15.93 -3.91
N GLU A 170 -1.76 15.05 -3.96
CA GLU A 170 -0.92 14.71 -2.82
C GLU A 170 0.14 15.79 -2.60
N HIS A 171 0.35 16.18 -1.36
CA HIS A 171 1.38 17.13 -0.95
C HIS A 171 2.39 16.52 0.00
N LEU A 172 2.00 15.47 0.73
CA LEU A 172 2.82 14.80 1.71
C LEU A 172 2.49 13.31 1.77
N TYR A 173 3.54 12.49 1.82
CA TYR A 173 3.49 11.08 2.14
C TYR A 173 4.84 10.73 2.81
N ARG A 174 4.89 10.76 4.14
CA ARG A 174 6.17 10.63 4.86
C ARG A 174 5.98 10.04 6.26
N THR A 175 6.87 9.10 6.62
CA THR A 175 6.95 8.53 7.97
C THR A 175 7.79 9.40 8.92
N GLN A 176 7.70 9.12 10.21
CA GLN A 176 8.52 9.71 11.28
C GLN A 176 8.41 11.23 11.41
N MET A 177 7.22 11.77 11.17
CA MET A 177 6.92 13.19 11.38
C MET A 177 6.34 13.43 12.78
N ASN A 178 6.99 14.32 13.54
CA ASN A 178 6.44 14.82 14.79
C ASN A 178 5.52 16.03 14.54
N THR A 179 4.80 16.50 15.59
CA THR A 179 3.86 17.63 15.48
C THR A 179 4.51 18.90 14.93
N SER A 180 5.78 19.17 15.29
CA SER A 180 6.52 20.35 14.81
C SER A 180 6.82 20.25 13.32
N ASP A 181 7.18 19.05 12.82
CA ASP A 181 7.44 18.81 11.41
C ASP A 181 6.16 19.03 10.58
N ILE A 182 5.03 18.49 11.05
CA ILE A 182 3.72 18.69 10.42
C ILE A 182 3.33 20.17 10.41
N ASN A 183 3.48 20.87 11.52
CA ASN A 183 3.19 22.31 11.61
C ASN A 183 4.04 23.13 10.63
N ASN A 184 5.34 22.84 10.53
CA ASN A 184 6.23 23.53 9.62
C ASN A 184 5.86 23.27 8.16
N PHE A 185 5.53 22.03 7.83
CA PHE A 185 5.05 21.65 6.50
C PHE A 185 3.77 22.41 6.13
N LEU A 186 2.76 22.41 7.00
CA LEU A 186 1.48 23.10 6.75
C LEU A 186 1.67 24.62 6.58
N LYS A 187 2.59 25.23 7.33
CA LYS A 187 2.93 26.66 7.16
C LYS A 187 3.59 26.96 5.84
N GLN A 188 4.45 26.08 5.33
CA GLN A 188 5.11 26.26 4.04
C GLN A 188 4.15 26.17 2.85
N LEU A 189 3.06 25.41 2.97
CA LEU A 189 2.09 25.26 1.89
C LEU A 189 1.18 26.47 1.66
N ASN A 190 1.25 27.51 2.50
CA ASN A 190 0.38 28.68 2.38
C ASN A 190 -1.10 28.32 2.16
N LEU A 191 -1.63 27.43 3.03
CA LEU A 191 -2.97 26.89 2.90
C LEU A 191 -4.03 28.00 2.89
N THR A 192 -5.08 27.79 2.12
CA THR A 192 -6.28 28.63 2.18
C THR A 192 -7.05 28.41 3.49
N SER A 193 -8.10 29.20 3.73
CA SER A 193 -8.98 29.05 4.90
C SER A 193 -9.84 27.76 4.88
N LYS A 194 -9.72 26.93 3.85
CA LYS A 194 -10.48 25.67 3.76
C LYS A 194 -10.10 24.71 4.88
N PRO A 195 -11.06 23.90 5.37
CA PRO A 195 -10.81 23.00 6.49
C PRO A 195 -9.88 21.84 6.10
N ILE A 196 -9.08 21.41 7.09
CA ILE A 196 -8.34 20.16 7.06
C ILE A 196 -9.16 19.14 7.84
N TYR A 197 -9.52 18.02 7.23
CA TYR A 197 -10.13 16.89 7.92
C TYR A 197 -9.09 15.81 8.16
N ALA A 198 -8.86 15.49 9.44
CA ALA A 198 -7.89 14.49 9.86
C ALA A 198 -8.56 13.26 10.46
N ASP A 199 -7.87 12.12 10.43
CA ASP A 199 -8.37 10.92 11.10
C ASP A 199 -8.55 11.20 12.60
N SER A 200 -9.68 10.75 13.14
CA SER A 200 -10.08 10.91 14.55
C SER A 200 -9.29 10.04 15.53
N ALA A 201 -8.43 9.14 15.05
CA ALA A 201 -7.61 8.27 15.90
C ALA A 201 -6.58 9.05 16.74
N GLU A 202 -6.17 10.25 16.28
CA GLU A 202 -5.15 11.08 16.95
C GLU A 202 -5.69 12.44 17.41
N PRO A 203 -6.63 12.47 18.39
CA PRO A 203 -7.31 13.70 18.83
C PRO A 203 -6.34 14.70 19.47
N ARG A 204 -5.25 14.21 20.06
CA ARG A 204 -4.20 15.04 20.65
C ARG A 204 -3.46 15.85 19.58
N LEU A 205 -3.02 15.23 18.50
CA LEU A 205 -2.34 15.90 17.39
C LEU A 205 -3.24 16.95 16.73
N ILE A 206 -4.52 16.63 16.54
CA ILE A 206 -5.53 17.57 16.03
C ILE A 206 -5.63 18.80 16.94
N SER A 207 -5.69 18.59 18.27
CA SER A 207 -5.77 19.68 19.24
C SER A 207 -4.51 20.55 19.25
N GLU A 208 -3.32 19.95 19.20
CA GLU A 208 -2.04 20.65 19.15
C GLU A 208 -1.94 21.51 17.88
N LEU A 209 -2.23 20.95 16.70
CA LEU A 209 -2.19 21.67 15.43
C LEU A 209 -3.23 22.80 15.37
N ARG A 210 -4.41 22.59 15.96
CA ARG A 210 -5.43 23.65 16.09
C ARG A 210 -4.94 24.79 16.98
N ALA A 211 -4.31 24.49 18.11
CA ALA A 211 -3.71 25.49 18.98
C ALA A 211 -2.57 26.29 18.29
N MET A 212 -1.90 25.69 17.30
CA MET A 212 -0.91 26.36 16.46
C MET A 212 -1.51 27.18 15.30
N GLY A 213 -2.85 27.29 15.23
CA GLY A 213 -3.57 28.14 14.30
C GLY A 213 -4.05 27.48 13.02
N HIS A 214 -3.96 26.15 12.89
CA HIS A 214 -4.46 25.42 11.72
C HIS A 214 -5.98 25.18 11.81
N ASN A 215 -6.68 25.35 10.68
CA ASN A 215 -8.12 25.08 10.55
C ASN A 215 -8.39 23.57 10.37
N ILE A 216 -8.11 22.77 11.41
CA ILE A 216 -8.13 21.32 11.38
C ILE A 216 -9.26 20.73 12.25
N PHE A 217 -9.94 19.73 11.72
CA PHE A 217 -11.07 19.05 12.34
C PHE A 217 -10.89 17.54 12.29
N SER A 218 -11.42 16.87 13.32
CA SER A 218 -11.53 15.42 13.33
C SER A 218 -12.59 14.94 12.32
N SER A 219 -12.29 13.90 11.57
CA SER A 219 -13.28 13.18 10.78
C SER A 219 -14.34 12.55 11.70
N ILE A 220 -15.60 12.55 11.24
CA ILE A 220 -16.69 11.92 11.99
C ILE A 220 -16.69 10.42 11.67
N LYS A 221 -16.39 9.60 12.68
CA LYS A 221 -16.51 8.14 12.59
C LYS A 221 -17.81 7.69 13.25
N GLY A 222 -18.65 6.98 12.50
CA GLY A 222 -19.88 6.36 12.98
C GLY A 222 -20.01 4.95 12.47
N LYS A 223 -20.98 4.20 12.97
CA LYS A 223 -21.32 2.88 12.42
C LYS A 223 -21.63 3.06 10.92
N ASP A 224 -21.01 2.26 10.07
CA ASP A 224 -21.14 2.31 8.59
C ASP A 224 -20.63 3.58 7.90
N SER A 225 -19.89 4.48 8.60
CA SER A 225 -19.37 5.71 7.98
C SER A 225 -18.42 5.47 6.81
N ILE A 226 -17.65 4.37 6.82
CA ILE A 226 -16.75 3.98 5.72
C ILE A 226 -17.57 3.65 4.48
N ASN A 227 -18.59 2.78 4.60
CA ASN A 227 -19.44 2.40 3.47
C ASN A 227 -20.20 3.60 2.91
N ALA A 228 -20.74 4.45 3.77
CA ALA A 228 -21.41 5.69 3.35
C ALA A 228 -20.45 6.65 2.62
N GLY A 229 -19.20 6.76 3.06
CA GLY A 229 -18.16 7.54 2.40
C GLY A 229 -17.80 6.97 1.04
N ILE A 230 -17.64 5.65 0.92
CA ILE A 230 -17.40 4.95 -0.33
C ILE A 230 -18.55 5.20 -1.32
N ASP A 231 -19.81 5.03 -0.88
CA ASP A 231 -20.99 5.23 -1.71
C ASP A 231 -21.14 6.69 -2.17
N LEU A 232 -20.74 7.63 -1.31
CA LEU A 232 -20.70 9.05 -1.69
C LEU A 232 -19.65 9.28 -2.77
N LEU A 233 -18.40 8.81 -2.58
CA LEU A 233 -17.32 9.02 -3.53
C LEU A 233 -17.56 8.34 -4.87
N LYS A 234 -18.25 7.20 -4.91
CA LYS A 234 -18.65 6.51 -6.15
C LYS A 234 -19.59 7.32 -7.04
N ARG A 235 -20.25 8.35 -6.50
CA ARG A 235 -21.09 9.27 -7.28
C ARG A 235 -20.29 10.29 -8.07
N TYR A 236 -19.00 10.41 -7.79
CA TYR A 236 -18.10 11.35 -8.46
C TYR A 236 -17.15 10.62 -9.40
N LYS A 237 -16.73 11.33 -10.43
CA LYS A 237 -15.59 10.93 -11.25
C LYS A 237 -14.32 11.44 -10.60
N ILE A 238 -13.49 10.52 -10.17
CA ILE A 238 -12.27 10.83 -9.42
C ILE A 238 -11.12 11.01 -10.40
N HIS A 239 -10.38 12.09 -10.24
CA HIS A 239 -9.16 12.41 -10.96
C HIS A 239 -8.03 12.59 -9.97
N ILE A 240 -6.89 11.98 -10.24
CA ILE A 240 -5.70 12.08 -9.37
C ILE A 240 -4.57 12.69 -10.19
N LEU A 241 -3.88 13.68 -9.62
CA LEU A 241 -2.76 14.31 -10.28
C LEU A 241 -1.64 13.28 -10.47
N SER A 242 -1.07 13.16 -11.68
CA SER A 242 -0.07 12.14 -12.03
C SER A 242 1.19 12.17 -11.16
N THR A 243 1.49 13.32 -10.54
CA THR A 243 2.58 13.48 -9.57
C THR A 243 2.25 12.93 -8.18
N SER A 244 0.98 12.57 -7.91
CA SER A 244 0.49 12.04 -6.63
C SER A 244 0.64 10.52 -6.58
N THR A 245 1.87 10.03 -6.69
CA THR A 245 2.18 8.61 -6.93
C THR A 245 1.73 7.69 -5.81
N ASN A 246 1.78 8.15 -4.55
CA ASN A 246 1.34 7.34 -3.41
C ASN A 246 -0.19 7.30 -3.34
N ALA A 247 -0.87 8.42 -3.55
CA ALA A 247 -2.33 8.44 -3.63
C ALA A 247 -2.85 7.52 -4.76
N ILE A 248 -2.17 7.52 -5.92
CA ILE A 248 -2.46 6.61 -7.03
C ILE A 248 -2.32 5.15 -6.57
N SER A 249 -1.22 4.82 -5.88
CA SER A 249 -0.98 3.47 -5.34
C SER A 249 -2.06 3.05 -4.34
N GLU A 250 -2.43 3.92 -3.41
CA GLU A 250 -3.50 3.66 -2.44
C GLU A 250 -4.85 3.39 -3.13
N PHE A 251 -5.24 4.24 -4.08
CA PHE A 251 -6.49 4.05 -4.83
C PHE A 251 -6.51 2.76 -5.67
N ARG A 252 -5.38 2.36 -6.23
CA ARG A 252 -5.22 1.11 -6.97
C ARG A 252 -5.41 -0.12 -6.09
N ASN A 253 -4.96 -0.04 -4.85
CA ASN A 253 -4.95 -1.16 -3.91
C ASN A 253 -6.13 -1.13 -2.92
N TYR A 254 -6.99 -0.11 -2.97
CA TYR A 254 -8.15 0.00 -2.07
C TYR A 254 -9.26 -0.95 -2.52
N LYS A 255 -9.41 -2.04 -1.75
CA LYS A 255 -10.32 -3.17 -2.03
C LYS A 255 -11.26 -3.42 -0.85
N TRP A 256 -12.32 -4.19 -1.11
CA TRP A 256 -13.19 -4.70 -0.05
C TRP A 256 -12.49 -5.74 0.81
#